data_f8c28bea25b7e49b6f0a10f287ce4740
#
_entry.id   f8c28bea25b7e49b6f0a10f287ce4740
#
_cell.length_a   1.000
_cell.length_b   1.000
_cell.length_c   1.000
_cell.angle_alpha   90.00
_cell.angle_beta   90.00
_cell.angle_gamma   90.00
#
_symmetry.space_group_name_H-M   'P 1'
#
loop_
_entity.id
_entity.type
_entity.pdbx_description
1 polymer ?
#
loop_
_entity_poly.entity_id
_entity_poly.type
_entity_poly.pdbx_seq_one_letter_code
_entity_poly.pdbx_strand_id
1 'polypeptide(L)'
;LVLRYNKEGKQTRSYAYISTGNFNEKTARIYADSGLFTSNEIIVNDLYTLFRVLQKEVTEPKFKRLLVARFNLLPELRRRIGYEINMAKAGKEARIILKMNALQDPAMIDELYKASEAGVKIDLIVRGICCLIPNQPYSRNIRITRIVDSFLEHARVWYFHHGGKPLLFMGSPDWMRRNLYRRIEAVTPILDEDLKQQLIDMLAIQLKDNRKAGWVDENLNNVLKRNPEEEPVRAQYAFYEYLKGKNK
;
A
#
# COMPACT_ATOMS: atom_id res chain seq x y z
N LEU A 1 7.56 -1.02 13.90
CA LEU A 1 6.56 -0.40 14.78
C LEU A 1 7.23 0.11 16.06
N VAL A 2 6.90 1.32 16.49
CA VAL A 2 7.30 1.86 17.80
C VAL A 2 6.06 2.41 18.48
N LEU A 3 5.95 2.17 19.78
CA LEU A 3 4.88 2.69 20.60
C LEU A 3 5.47 3.32 21.85
N ARG A 4 5.15 4.58 22.09
CA ARG A 4 5.26 5.21 23.40
C ARG A 4 3.86 5.34 23.97
N TYR A 5 3.50 4.45 24.88
CA TYR A 5 2.19 4.43 25.53
C TYR A 5 2.31 4.95 26.95
N ASN A 6 1.59 6.02 27.25
CA ASN A 6 1.54 6.60 28.58
C ASN A 6 0.16 6.32 29.18
N LYS A 7 0.11 5.48 30.19
CA LYS A 7 -1.11 5.10 30.90
C LYS A 7 -1.35 5.92 32.18
N GLU A 8 -0.29 6.55 32.68
CA GLU A 8 -0.30 7.25 33.98
C GLU A 8 -0.26 8.77 33.80
N GLY A 9 -1.20 9.48 34.47
CA GLY A 9 -1.25 10.92 34.53
C GLY A 9 -2.32 11.59 33.68
N LYS A 10 -2.81 12.71 34.16
CA LYS A 10 -4.01 13.40 33.62
C LYS A 10 -3.90 14.00 32.22
N GLN A 11 -2.75 13.98 31.53
CA GLN A 11 -2.54 14.63 30.23
C GLN A 11 -1.39 14.07 29.38
N THR A 12 -1.00 12.84 29.51
CA THR A 12 0.11 12.28 28.70
C THR A 12 -0.41 11.67 27.41
N ARG A 13 -0.01 12.25 26.27
CA ARG A 13 -0.28 11.69 24.96
C ARG A 13 0.60 10.48 24.69
N SER A 14 0.00 9.45 24.12
CA SER A 14 0.72 8.31 23.57
C SER A 14 1.01 8.54 22.09
N TYR A 15 2.11 7.99 21.61
CA TYR A 15 2.58 8.17 20.23
C TYR A 15 2.90 6.83 19.61
N ALA A 16 2.60 6.71 18.34
CA ALA A 16 2.95 5.54 17.53
C ALA A 16 3.77 5.97 16.31
N TYR A 17 4.72 5.13 15.92
CA TYR A 17 5.41 5.18 14.64
C TYR A 17 5.18 3.86 13.90
N ILE A 18 4.64 3.94 12.70
CA ILE A 18 4.34 2.80 11.83
C ILE A 18 5.04 3.04 10.50
N SER A 19 5.87 2.10 10.05
CA SER A 19 6.67 2.26 8.85
C SER A 19 6.53 1.06 7.92
N THR A 20 6.68 1.30 6.63
CA THR A 20 6.84 0.27 5.61
C THR A 20 8.24 -0.33 5.60
N GLY A 21 9.22 0.36 6.19
CA GLY A 21 10.63 -0.01 6.22
C GLY A 21 11.06 -0.76 7.47
N ASN A 22 12.33 -1.07 7.51
CA ASN A 22 13.00 -1.76 8.61
C ASN A 22 13.85 -0.79 9.44
N PHE A 23 13.90 -0.99 10.77
CA PHE A 23 14.87 -0.32 11.64
C PHE A 23 16.26 -0.96 11.47
N ASN A 24 16.89 -0.70 10.33
CA ASN A 24 18.22 -1.17 10.02
C ASN A 24 18.99 -0.07 9.27
N GLU A 25 20.08 0.40 9.81
CA GLU A 25 20.87 1.52 9.29
C GLU A 25 21.43 1.28 7.87
N LYS A 26 21.76 0.03 7.53
CA LYS A 26 22.29 -0.31 6.20
C LYS A 26 21.19 -0.21 5.13
N THR A 27 20.01 -0.78 5.42
CA THR A 27 18.88 -0.74 4.46
C THR A 27 18.25 0.64 4.37
N ALA A 28 18.25 1.43 5.47
CA ALA A 28 17.72 2.78 5.48
C ALA A 28 18.44 3.75 4.53
N ARG A 29 19.68 3.45 4.14
CA ARG A 29 20.45 4.27 3.20
C ARG A 29 20.03 4.10 1.73
N ILE A 30 19.38 2.99 1.40
CA ILE A 30 19.07 2.61 0.02
C ILE A 30 17.58 2.40 -0.24
N TYR A 31 16.78 2.26 0.82
CA TYR A 31 15.34 2.00 0.71
C TYR A 31 14.55 3.32 0.69
N ALA A 32 13.63 3.42 -0.27
CA ALA A 32 12.59 4.44 -0.27
C ALA A 32 11.37 3.90 0.49
N ASP A 33 11.24 4.31 1.74
CA ASP A 33 10.18 3.89 2.65
C ASP A 33 9.27 5.04 3.04
N SER A 34 8.13 4.70 3.64
CA SER A 34 7.20 5.65 4.23
C SER A 34 7.00 5.35 5.71
N GLY A 35 6.94 6.38 6.54
CA GLY A 35 6.71 6.27 7.97
C GLY A 35 5.67 7.28 8.44
N LEU A 36 4.75 6.83 9.30
CA LEU A 36 3.71 7.64 9.92
C LEU A 36 3.99 7.79 11.41
N PHE A 37 4.13 9.04 11.86
CA PHE A 37 4.02 9.39 13.27
C PHE A 37 2.58 9.79 13.56
N THR A 38 1.98 9.24 14.61
CA THR A 38 0.60 9.55 14.97
C THR A 38 0.39 9.54 16.48
N SER A 39 -0.50 10.41 16.94
CA SER A 39 -1.07 10.41 18.30
C SER A 39 -2.56 10.06 18.28
N ASN A 40 -3.09 9.56 17.16
CA ASN A 40 -4.48 9.13 17.09
C ASN A 40 -4.73 8.01 18.10
N GLU A 41 -5.60 8.26 19.08
CA GLU A 41 -5.83 7.36 20.22
C GLU A 41 -6.27 5.95 19.78
N ILE A 42 -7.07 5.85 18.71
CA ILE A 42 -7.59 4.57 18.25
C ILE A 42 -6.44 3.74 17.65
N ILE A 43 -5.59 4.36 16.81
CA ILE A 43 -4.41 3.68 16.21
C ILE A 43 -3.40 3.30 17.30
N VAL A 44 -3.16 4.21 18.25
CA VAL A 44 -2.26 3.95 19.39
C VAL A 44 -2.75 2.79 20.23
N ASN A 45 -4.04 2.74 20.57
CA ASN A 45 -4.63 1.65 21.34
C ASN A 45 -4.63 0.31 20.59
N ASP A 46 -4.86 0.34 19.28
CA ASP A 46 -4.74 -0.85 18.44
C ASP A 46 -3.29 -1.37 18.45
N LEU A 47 -2.30 -0.46 18.34
CA LEU A 47 -0.91 -0.83 18.39
C LEU A 47 -0.49 -1.36 19.77
N TYR A 48 -1.00 -0.77 20.85
CA TYR A 48 -0.82 -1.29 22.20
C TYR A 48 -1.38 -2.70 22.33
N THR A 49 -2.58 -2.95 21.79
CA THR A 49 -3.17 -4.29 21.75
C THR A 49 -2.27 -5.26 20.95
N LEU A 50 -1.70 -4.83 19.83
CA LEU A 50 -0.78 -5.65 19.05
C LEU A 50 0.48 -6.02 19.85
N PHE A 51 1.06 -5.09 20.61
CA PHE A 51 2.22 -5.41 21.47
C PHE A 51 1.85 -6.43 22.55
N ARG A 52 0.66 -6.35 23.15
CA ARG A 52 0.17 -7.35 24.10
C ARG A 52 -0.04 -8.72 23.47
N VAL A 53 -0.46 -8.78 22.21
CA VAL A 53 -0.50 -10.04 21.44
C VAL A 53 0.91 -10.64 21.30
N LEU A 54 1.90 -9.81 20.96
CA LEU A 54 3.30 -10.25 20.83
C LEU A 54 3.89 -10.74 22.18
N GLN A 55 3.43 -10.17 23.30
CA GLN A 55 3.77 -10.59 24.66
C GLN A 55 2.97 -11.81 25.12
N LYS A 56 2.05 -12.33 24.28
CA LYS A 56 1.15 -13.46 24.57
C LYS A 56 0.14 -13.17 25.70
N GLU A 57 -0.13 -11.91 25.98
CA GLU A 57 -1.12 -11.49 27.00
C GLU A 57 -2.55 -11.46 26.44
N VAL A 58 -2.71 -11.37 25.11
CA VAL A 58 -3.98 -11.31 24.39
C VAL A 58 -3.97 -12.33 23.26
N THR A 59 -4.96 -13.24 23.25
CA THR A 59 -5.09 -14.29 22.22
C THR A 59 -6.10 -13.94 21.13
N GLU A 60 -7.16 -13.21 21.47
CA GLU A 60 -8.23 -12.78 20.56
C GLU A 60 -8.33 -11.25 20.48
N PRO A 61 -7.40 -10.60 19.79
CA PRO A 61 -7.40 -9.15 19.71
C PRO A 61 -8.53 -8.64 18.80
N LYS A 62 -9.09 -7.48 19.16
CA LYS A 62 -9.99 -6.72 18.29
C LYS A 62 -9.32 -5.40 17.92
N PHE A 63 -9.08 -5.18 16.62
CA PHE A 63 -8.51 -3.95 16.08
C PHE A 63 -9.61 -3.09 15.46
N LYS A 64 -9.62 -1.79 15.78
CA LYS A 64 -10.62 -0.83 15.26
C LYS A 64 -10.18 -0.15 13.97
N ARG A 65 -8.88 0.09 13.82
CA ARG A 65 -8.28 0.79 12.68
C ARG A 65 -7.13 0.03 12.03
N LEU A 66 -6.27 -0.59 12.83
CA LEU A 66 -5.18 -1.39 12.28
C LEU A 66 -5.70 -2.65 11.59
N LEU A 67 -5.11 -2.95 10.45
CA LEU A 67 -5.27 -4.23 9.79
C LEU A 67 -4.03 -5.07 10.10
N VAL A 68 -4.24 -6.18 10.77
CA VAL A 68 -3.15 -7.03 11.25
C VAL A 68 -3.24 -8.40 10.59
N ALA A 69 -2.13 -8.85 9.98
CA ALA A 69 -2.05 -10.18 9.39
C ALA A 69 -2.35 -11.26 10.44
N ARG A 70 -2.93 -12.37 9.99
CA ARG A 70 -3.47 -13.48 10.80
C ARG A 70 -4.75 -13.14 11.59
N PHE A 71 -5.17 -11.88 11.67
CA PHE A 71 -6.39 -11.48 12.38
C PHE A 71 -7.43 -10.90 11.42
N ASN A 72 -7.41 -9.61 11.15
CA ASN A 72 -8.44 -8.92 10.37
C ASN A 72 -7.99 -8.45 8.98
N LEU A 73 -6.71 -8.56 8.62
CA LEU A 73 -6.18 -8.01 7.36
C LEU A 73 -6.89 -8.58 6.11
N LEU A 74 -6.91 -9.91 5.95
CA LEU A 74 -7.47 -10.54 4.76
C LEU A 74 -8.98 -10.32 4.59
N PRO A 75 -9.82 -10.51 5.63
CA PRO A 75 -11.24 -10.19 5.55
C PRO A 75 -11.50 -8.74 5.14
N GLU A 76 -10.73 -7.80 5.69
CA GLU A 76 -10.87 -6.38 5.38
C GLU A 76 -10.42 -6.03 3.95
N LEU A 77 -9.35 -6.63 3.45
CA LEU A 77 -8.95 -6.44 2.05
C LEU A 77 -10.02 -6.96 1.08
N ARG A 78 -10.53 -8.17 1.29
CA ARG A 78 -11.62 -8.74 0.48
C ARG A 78 -12.86 -7.86 0.51
N ARG A 79 -13.21 -7.34 1.69
CA ARG A 79 -14.37 -6.42 1.84
C ARG A 79 -14.19 -5.15 1.00
N ARG A 80 -12.98 -4.57 0.96
CA ARG A 80 -12.70 -3.37 0.16
C ARG A 80 -12.69 -3.65 -1.33
N ILE A 81 -12.08 -4.74 -1.75
CA ILE A 81 -12.12 -5.19 -3.15
C ILE A 81 -13.57 -5.45 -3.56
N GLY A 82 -14.34 -6.16 -2.72
CA GLY A 82 -15.76 -6.41 -2.96
C GLY A 82 -16.60 -5.14 -3.06
N TYR A 83 -16.26 -4.09 -2.29
CA TYR A 83 -16.92 -2.79 -2.42
C TYR A 83 -16.66 -2.17 -3.81
N GLU A 84 -15.40 -2.16 -4.28
CA GLU A 84 -15.07 -1.65 -5.62
C GLU A 84 -15.78 -2.46 -6.72
N ILE A 85 -15.85 -3.79 -6.58
CA ILE A 85 -16.60 -4.66 -7.49
C ILE A 85 -18.08 -4.23 -7.58
N ASN A 86 -18.72 -3.98 -6.43
CA ASN A 86 -20.11 -3.56 -6.38
C ASN A 86 -20.32 -2.18 -7.02
N MET A 87 -19.39 -1.25 -6.81
CA MET A 87 -19.41 0.06 -7.45
C MET A 87 -19.29 -0.04 -8.97
N ALA A 88 -18.34 -0.84 -9.47
CA ALA A 88 -18.17 -1.07 -10.90
C ALA A 88 -19.41 -1.72 -11.55
N LYS A 89 -19.98 -2.75 -10.90
CA LYS A 89 -21.22 -3.39 -11.37
C LYS A 89 -22.42 -2.44 -11.40
N ALA A 90 -22.42 -1.43 -10.52
CA ALA A 90 -23.43 -0.37 -10.50
C ALA A 90 -23.15 0.77 -11.52
N GLY A 91 -22.17 0.62 -12.41
CA GLY A 91 -21.77 1.62 -13.41
C GLY A 91 -21.09 2.85 -12.81
N LYS A 92 -20.63 2.77 -11.56
CA LYS A 92 -19.92 3.85 -10.86
C LYS A 92 -18.42 3.71 -11.01
N GLU A 93 -17.70 4.82 -10.85
CA GLU A 93 -16.24 4.78 -10.83
C GLU A 93 -15.73 3.88 -9.71
N ALA A 94 -14.81 2.97 -10.08
CA ALA A 94 -14.18 2.02 -9.17
C ALA A 94 -12.70 1.88 -9.54
N ARG A 95 -11.83 2.06 -8.56
CA ARG A 95 -10.38 2.02 -8.79
C ARG A 95 -9.62 1.50 -7.58
N ILE A 96 -8.61 0.68 -7.87
CA ILE A 96 -7.65 0.18 -6.89
C ILE A 96 -6.24 0.53 -7.37
N ILE A 97 -5.39 1.06 -6.49
CA ILE A 97 -3.96 1.20 -6.75
C ILE A 97 -3.22 0.49 -5.62
N LEU A 98 -2.36 -0.47 -5.97
CA LEU A 98 -1.58 -1.22 -4.99
C LEU A 98 -0.09 -1.08 -5.30
N LYS A 99 0.64 -0.45 -4.39
CA LYS A 99 2.09 -0.44 -4.38
C LYS A 99 2.60 -1.44 -3.36
N MET A 100 3.48 -2.35 -3.79
CA MET A 100 4.12 -3.37 -2.94
C MET A 100 5.39 -3.91 -3.58
N ASN A 101 6.18 -4.69 -2.83
CA ASN A 101 7.37 -5.31 -3.43
C ASN A 101 7.04 -6.63 -4.12
N ALA A 102 6.10 -7.42 -3.60
CA ALA A 102 5.75 -8.72 -4.16
C ALA A 102 4.25 -9.01 -4.09
N LEU A 103 3.73 -9.55 -5.20
CA LEU A 103 2.36 -10.05 -5.35
C LEU A 103 2.43 -11.52 -5.78
N GLN A 104 2.17 -12.43 -4.83
CA GLN A 104 2.35 -13.88 -5.05
C GLN A 104 1.16 -14.71 -4.55
N ASP A 105 0.36 -14.21 -3.61
CA ASP A 105 -0.73 -14.99 -3.02
C ASP A 105 -1.84 -15.26 -4.05
N PRO A 106 -2.12 -16.53 -4.40
CA PRO A 106 -3.08 -16.86 -5.46
C PRO A 106 -4.49 -16.37 -5.13
N ALA A 107 -4.92 -16.50 -3.86
CA ALA A 107 -6.27 -16.12 -3.47
C ALA A 107 -6.50 -14.61 -3.61
N MET A 108 -5.49 -13.79 -3.33
CA MET A 108 -5.56 -12.33 -3.52
C MET A 108 -5.45 -11.94 -4.99
N ILE A 109 -4.69 -12.67 -5.80
CA ILE A 109 -4.64 -12.48 -7.26
C ILE A 109 -6.00 -12.79 -7.88
N ASP A 110 -6.65 -13.88 -7.46
CA ASP A 110 -8.01 -14.22 -7.93
C ASP A 110 -9.02 -13.12 -7.57
N GLU A 111 -8.93 -12.50 -6.39
CA GLU A 111 -9.79 -11.36 -6.04
C GLU A 111 -9.55 -10.15 -6.95
N LEU A 112 -8.31 -9.88 -7.37
CA LEU A 112 -7.99 -8.82 -8.32
C LEU A 112 -8.52 -9.14 -9.74
N TYR A 113 -8.44 -10.41 -10.18
CA TYR A 113 -9.03 -10.83 -11.45
C TYR A 113 -10.55 -10.65 -11.45
N LYS A 114 -11.24 -11.11 -10.41
CA LYS A 114 -12.70 -10.87 -10.25
C LYS A 114 -13.05 -9.38 -10.28
N ALA A 115 -12.23 -8.54 -9.64
CA ALA A 115 -12.43 -7.09 -9.66
C ALA A 115 -12.24 -6.51 -11.07
N SER A 116 -11.22 -6.97 -11.81
CA SER A 116 -10.99 -6.56 -13.20
C SER A 116 -12.14 -6.98 -14.12
N GLU A 117 -12.63 -8.22 -14.01
CA GLU A 117 -13.79 -8.69 -14.77
C GLU A 117 -15.05 -7.87 -14.50
N ALA A 118 -15.22 -7.41 -13.27
CA ALA A 118 -16.34 -6.53 -12.89
C ALA A 118 -16.20 -5.09 -13.41
N GLY A 119 -15.05 -4.71 -13.99
CA GLY A 119 -14.79 -3.37 -14.55
C GLY A 119 -14.00 -2.44 -13.64
N VAL A 120 -13.49 -2.91 -12.51
CA VAL A 120 -12.62 -2.10 -11.63
C VAL A 120 -11.29 -1.81 -12.34
N LYS A 121 -10.87 -0.55 -12.39
CA LYS A 121 -9.54 -0.16 -12.88
C LYS A 121 -8.50 -0.44 -11.80
N ILE A 122 -7.47 -1.22 -12.14
CA ILE A 122 -6.46 -1.66 -11.19
C ILE A 122 -5.07 -1.29 -11.70
N ASP A 123 -4.38 -0.45 -10.95
CA ASP A 123 -2.99 -0.07 -11.19
C ASP A 123 -2.10 -0.73 -10.12
N LEU A 124 -1.17 -1.57 -10.53
CA LEU A 124 -0.22 -2.24 -9.65
C LEU A 124 1.17 -1.63 -9.85
N ILE A 125 1.84 -1.27 -8.75
CA ILE A 125 3.24 -0.86 -8.74
C ILE A 125 4.00 -1.94 -7.97
N VAL A 126 4.52 -2.94 -8.67
CA VAL A 126 5.16 -4.13 -8.07
C VAL A 126 6.62 -4.21 -8.49
N ARG A 127 7.53 -3.92 -7.56
CA ARG A 127 8.97 -3.87 -7.82
C ARG A 127 9.60 -5.22 -8.12
N GLY A 128 9.23 -6.26 -7.39
CA GLY A 128 9.85 -7.60 -7.43
C GLY A 128 8.92 -8.65 -8.03
N ILE A 129 8.74 -9.74 -7.30
CA ILE A 129 7.93 -10.89 -7.73
C ILE A 129 6.49 -10.46 -7.97
N CYS A 130 5.97 -10.75 -9.17
CA CYS A 130 4.56 -10.58 -9.51
C CYS A 130 4.10 -11.83 -10.25
N CYS A 131 3.18 -12.60 -9.64
CA CYS A 131 2.59 -13.79 -10.22
C CYS A 131 1.25 -13.51 -10.93
N LEU A 132 0.77 -12.27 -10.92
CA LEU A 132 -0.40 -11.85 -11.67
C LEU A 132 -0.02 -11.64 -13.14
N ILE A 133 -0.79 -12.22 -14.07
CA ILE A 133 -0.60 -12.09 -15.50
C ILE A 133 -1.55 -11.03 -16.05
N PRO A 134 -1.04 -9.92 -16.60
CA PRO A 134 -1.87 -8.88 -17.23
C PRO A 134 -2.29 -9.28 -18.66
N ASN A 135 -3.09 -8.40 -19.30
CA ASN A 135 -3.49 -8.50 -20.71
C ASN A 135 -4.26 -9.78 -21.09
N GLN A 136 -4.87 -10.46 -20.11
CA GLN A 136 -5.78 -11.58 -20.34
C GLN A 136 -7.23 -11.09 -20.31
N PRO A 137 -8.20 -11.85 -20.83
CA PRO A 137 -9.62 -11.46 -20.75
C PRO A 137 -10.09 -11.09 -19.35
N TYR A 138 -9.61 -11.82 -18.33
CA TYR A 138 -9.92 -11.61 -16.92
C TYR A 138 -9.05 -10.51 -16.24
N SER A 139 -7.99 -10.05 -16.87
CA SER A 139 -7.09 -8.99 -16.34
C SER A 139 -6.98 -7.75 -17.23
N ARG A 140 -7.91 -7.55 -18.17
CA ARG A 140 -7.89 -6.43 -19.14
C ARG A 140 -7.88 -5.04 -18.49
N ASN A 141 -8.38 -4.91 -17.26
CA ASN A 141 -8.41 -3.66 -16.50
C ASN A 141 -7.26 -3.55 -15.49
N ILE A 142 -6.28 -4.46 -15.55
CA ILE A 142 -5.10 -4.45 -14.66
C ILE A 142 -3.88 -4.01 -15.44
N ARG A 143 -3.18 -3.01 -14.91
CA ARG A 143 -1.87 -2.59 -15.41
C ARG A 143 -0.82 -2.80 -14.33
N ILE A 144 0.32 -3.34 -14.69
CA ILE A 144 1.43 -3.59 -13.77
C ILE A 144 2.61 -2.73 -14.18
N THR A 145 3.04 -1.86 -13.28
CA THR A 145 4.21 -0.99 -13.42
C THR A 145 5.31 -1.50 -12.50
N ARG A 146 6.54 -1.53 -12.99
CA ARG A 146 7.74 -1.85 -12.22
C ARG A 146 8.71 -0.69 -12.30
N ILE A 147 9.14 -0.16 -11.14
CA ILE A 147 10.10 0.93 -11.05
C ILE A 147 11.38 0.41 -10.42
N VAL A 148 12.50 0.53 -11.14
CA VAL A 148 13.85 0.24 -10.65
C VAL A 148 14.71 1.46 -10.89
N ASP A 149 15.12 2.13 -9.81
CA ASP A 149 15.84 3.39 -9.87
C ASP A 149 16.93 3.48 -8.78
N SER A 150 17.45 4.66 -8.49
CA SER A 150 18.55 4.92 -7.55
C SER A 150 18.29 4.40 -6.14
N PHE A 151 17.06 4.57 -5.66
CA PHE A 151 16.63 4.02 -4.39
C PHE A 151 15.72 2.82 -4.59
N LEU A 152 15.81 1.86 -3.69
CA LEU A 152 14.97 0.68 -3.71
C LEU A 152 13.54 1.05 -3.28
N GLU A 153 12.59 0.98 -4.22
CA GLU A 153 11.17 1.22 -3.95
C GLU A 153 10.65 0.16 -2.98
N HIS A 154 10.47 0.53 -1.71
CA HIS A 154 10.15 -0.44 -0.64
C HIS A 154 8.84 -0.12 0.08
N ALA A 155 8.27 1.05 -0.13
CA ALA A 155 6.98 1.40 0.46
C ALA A 155 5.84 0.50 -0.02
N ARG A 156 4.92 0.15 0.89
CA ARG A 156 3.64 -0.50 0.57
C ARG A 156 2.53 0.48 0.89
N VAL A 157 1.80 0.85 -0.15
CA VAL A 157 0.70 1.82 -0.08
C VAL A 157 -0.45 1.30 -0.93
N TRP A 158 -1.65 1.25 -0.36
CA TRP A 158 -2.84 0.72 -1.01
C TRP A 158 -3.95 1.76 -1.03
N TYR A 159 -4.49 2.00 -2.20
CA TYR A 159 -5.57 2.95 -2.46
C TYR A 159 -6.81 2.22 -2.96
N PHE A 160 -7.97 2.58 -2.42
CA PHE A 160 -9.30 2.17 -2.89
C PHE A 160 -10.13 3.43 -3.10
N HIS A 161 -10.79 3.55 -4.26
CA HIS A 161 -11.58 4.75 -4.64
C HIS A 161 -12.78 5.00 -3.72
N HIS A 162 -13.42 3.94 -3.28
CA HIS A 162 -14.46 3.91 -2.25
C HIS A 162 -15.58 4.94 -2.48
N GLY A 163 -16.11 5.00 -3.72
CA GLY A 163 -17.21 5.88 -4.08
C GLY A 163 -16.88 7.37 -3.98
N GLY A 164 -15.63 7.76 -4.30
CA GLY A 164 -15.16 9.14 -4.26
C GLY A 164 -14.67 9.61 -2.89
N LYS A 165 -14.65 8.71 -1.88
CA LYS A 165 -14.05 8.97 -0.56
C LYS A 165 -12.87 8.03 -0.35
N PRO A 166 -11.70 8.33 -0.92
CA PRO A 166 -10.61 7.38 -1.03
C PRO A 166 -10.12 6.90 0.33
N LEU A 167 -9.91 5.59 0.41
CA LEU A 167 -9.28 4.94 1.54
C LEU A 167 -7.83 4.65 1.18
N LEU A 168 -6.92 5.10 2.03
CA LEU A 168 -5.49 4.86 1.89
C LEU A 168 -4.94 4.11 3.08
N PHE A 169 -4.05 3.19 2.80
CA PHE A 169 -3.38 2.36 3.79
C PHE A 169 -1.89 2.29 3.51
N MET A 170 -1.08 2.21 4.55
CA MET A 170 0.34 1.89 4.45
C MET A 170 0.74 0.85 5.48
N GLY A 171 1.74 0.03 5.17
CA GLY A 171 2.16 -1.00 6.11
C GLY A 171 3.33 -1.84 5.64
N SER A 172 3.60 -2.92 6.37
CA SER A 172 4.76 -3.78 6.14
C SER A 172 4.53 -4.96 5.18
N PRO A 173 3.30 -5.50 4.97
CA PRO A 173 3.14 -6.73 4.23
C PRO A 173 3.20 -6.55 2.71
N ASP A 174 3.89 -7.46 2.06
CA ASP A 174 3.65 -7.81 0.68
C ASP A 174 2.47 -8.81 0.59
N TRP A 175 1.86 -8.95 -0.57
CA TRP A 175 0.81 -9.95 -0.78
C TRP A 175 1.44 -11.32 -1.12
N MET A 176 2.17 -11.83 -0.16
CA MET A 176 2.80 -13.15 -0.18
C MET A 176 2.22 -14.02 0.95
N ARG A 177 2.13 -15.31 0.71
CA ARG A 177 1.58 -16.26 1.68
C ARG A 177 2.23 -16.15 3.07
N ARG A 178 3.54 -15.98 3.13
CA ARG A 178 4.27 -15.81 4.39
C ARG A 178 3.84 -14.56 5.17
N ASN A 179 3.61 -13.43 4.47
CA ASN A 179 3.20 -12.17 5.08
C ASN A 179 1.74 -12.19 5.54
N LEU A 180 0.85 -12.71 4.69
CA LEU A 180 -0.58 -12.67 4.94
C LEU A 180 -1.05 -13.68 5.99
N TYR A 181 -0.38 -14.85 6.08
CA TYR A 181 -0.86 -15.97 6.91
C TYR A 181 0.09 -16.40 8.04
N ARG A 182 1.38 -16.08 7.97
CA ARG A 182 2.36 -16.62 8.94
C ARG A 182 3.00 -15.56 9.82
N ARG A 183 3.31 -14.39 9.28
CA ARG A 183 3.94 -13.28 10.01
C ARG A 183 2.91 -12.41 10.71
N ILE A 184 3.36 -11.66 11.71
CA ILE A 184 2.63 -10.51 12.22
C ILE A 184 3.07 -9.31 11.40
N GLU A 185 2.16 -8.80 10.60
CA GLU A 185 2.33 -7.61 9.77
C GLU A 185 1.23 -6.62 10.12
N ALA A 186 1.53 -5.34 10.10
CA ALA A 186 0.55 -4.31 10.44
C ALA A 186 0.42 -3.28 9.32
N VAL A 187 -0.82 -2.88 9.10
CA VAL A 187 -1.21 -1.89 8.11
C VAL A 187 -2.09 -0.85 8.79
N THR A 188 -1.76 0.42 8.60
CA THR A 188 -2.51 1.55 9.18
C THR A 188 -3.27 2.30 8.09
N PRO A 189 -4.52 2.75 8.35
CA PRO A 189 -5.16 3.73 7.49
C PRO A 189 -4.48 5.09 7.64
N ILE A 190 -4.45 5.85 6.57
CA ILE A 190 -4.06 7.26 6.58
C ILE A 190 -5.34 8.08 6.78
N LEU A 191 -5.46 8.73 7.92
CA LEU A 191 -6.67 9.45 8.33
C LEU A 191 -6.62 10.95 8.06
N ASP A 192 -5.41 11.52 8.07
CA ASP A 192 -5.15 12.91 7.76
C ASP A 192 -5.29 13.15 6.25
N GLU A 193 -6.10 14.12 5.86
CA GLU A 193 -6.42 14.36 4.44
C GLU A 193 -5.22 14.90 3.65
N ASP A 194 -4.36 15.72 4.26
CA ASP A 194 -3.16 16.26 3.60
C ASP A 194 -2.14 15.16 3.35
N LEU A 195 -1.91 14.29 4.34
CA LEU A 195 -1.03 13.12 4.18
C LEU A 195 -1.62 12.11 3.18
N LYS A 196 -2.94 11.96 3.17
CA LYS A 196 -3.64 11.11 2.20
C LYS A 196 -3.41 11.63 0.79
N GLN A 197 -3.62 12.93 0.56
CA GLN A 197 -3.39 13.56 -0.74
C GLN A 197 -1.93 13.45 -1.17
N GLN A 198 -0.99 13.63 -0.25
CA GLN A 198 0.45 13.47 -0.55
C GLN A 198 0.80 12.07 -1.05
N LEU A 199 0.21 11.03 -0.45
CA LEU A 199 0.44 9.65 -0.90
C LEU A 199 -0.28 9.35 -2.22
N ILE A 200 -1.46 9.93 -2.48
CA ILE A 200 -2.15 9.84 -3.76
C ILE A 200 -1.28 10.47 -4.86
N ASP A 201 -0.73 11.66 -4.61
CA ASP A 201 0.15 12.35 -5.55
C ASP A 201 1.44 11.55 -5.81
N MET A 202 2.02 10.94 -4.77
CA MET A 202 3.15 10.02 -4.90
C MET A 202 2.82 8.86 -5.85
N LEU A 203 1.69 8.19 -5.64
CA LEU A 203 1.26 7.08 -6.50
C LEU A 203 1.03 7.57 -7.95
N ALA A 204 0.41 8.74 -8.12
CA ALA A 204 0.17 9.32 -9.43
C ALA A 204 1.48 9.66 -10.17
N ILE A 205 2.47 10.24 -9.48
CA ILE A 205 3.80 10.51 -10.02
C ILE A 205 4.49 9.21 -10.44
N GLN A 206 4.42 8.17 -9.62
CA GLN A 206 5.02 6.86 -9.94
C GLN A 206 4.36 6.18 -11.14
N LEU A 207 3.05 6.30 -11.29
CA LEU A 207 2.35 5.77 -12.46
C LEU A 207 2.67 6.53 -13.74
N LYS A 208 3.08 7.80 -13.66
CA LYS A 208 3.52 8.62 -14.78
C LYS A 208 5.00 8.40 -15.17
N ASP A 209 5.79 7.70 -14.36
CA ASP A 209 7.20 7.47 -14.66
C ASP A 209 7.36 6.81 -16.04
N ASN A 210 8.07 7.52 -16.95
CA ASN A 210 8.40 7.05 -18.30
C ASN A 210 9.92 6.98 -18.55
N ARG A 211 10.73 7.07 -17.48
CA ARG A 211 12.21 7.04 -17.56
C ARG A 211 12.82 5.81 -16.91
N LYS A 212 12.24 5.35 -15.81
CA LYS A 212 12.72 4.20 -15.03
C LYS A 212 11.67 3.10 -14.87
N ALA A 213 10.42 3.40 -15.16
CA ALA A 213 9.35 2.43 -15.12
C ALA A 213 9.30 1.55 -16.38
N GLY A 214 8.90 0.31 -16.17
CA GLY A 214 8.50 -0.63 -17.21
C GLY A 214 7.09 -1.15 -16.95
N TRP A 215 6.40 -1.53 -18.04
CA TRP A 215 5.18 -2.33 -17.99
C TRP A 215 5.56 -3.80 -17.87
N VAL A 216 4.77 -4.57 -17.15
CA VAL A 216 4.84 -6.04 -17.20
C VAL A 216 3.84 -6.50 -18.26
N ASP A 217 4.31 -7.23 -19.27
CA ASP A 217 3.47 -7.80 -20.33
C ASP A 217 2.87 -9.18 -19.93
N GLU A 218 2.10 -9.78 -20.81
CA GLU A 218 1.46 -11.10 -20.61
C GLU A 218 2.46 -12.26 -20.48
N ASN A 219 3.69 -12.08 -20.92
CA ASN A 219 4.79 -13.03 -20.78
C ASN A 219 5.65 -12.74 -19.53
N LEU A 220 5.20 -11.78 -18.69
CA LEU A 220 5.91 -11.29 -17.51
C LEU A 220 7.24 -10.59 -17.81
N ASN A 221 7.46 -10.15 -19.05
CA ASN A 221 8.61 -9.34 -19.42
C ASN A 221 8.43 -7.88 -18.97
N ASN A 222 9.55 -7.18 -18.78
CA ASN A 222 9.55 -5.74 -18.50
C ASN A 222 9.73 -4.98 -19.82
N VAL A 223 8.69 -4.28 -20.24
CA VAL A 223 8.72 -3.38 -21.39
C VAL A 223 8.88 -1.95 -20.90
N LEU A 224 9.96 -1.28 -21.30
CA LEU A 224 10.24 0.07 -20.85
C LEU A 224 9.16 1.05 -21.31
N LYS A 225 8.66 1.87 -20.41
CA LYS A 225 7.74 2.98 -20.68
C LYS A 225 8.53 4.16 -21.28
N ARG A 226 8.88 4.10 -22.53
CA ARG A 226 9.56 5.22 -23.22
C ARG A 226 8.69 5.71 -24.35
N ASN A 227 8.14 6.91 -24.21
CA ASN A 227 7.53 7.66 -25.28
C ASN A 227 8.34 8.95 -25.47
N PRO A 228 9.03 9.13 -26.59
CA PRO A 228 9.81 10.35 -26.86
C PRO A 228 8.97 11.63 -26.93
N GLU A 229 7.68 11.51 -27.23
CA GLU A 229 6.75 12.65 -27.36
C GLU A 229 6.20 13.11 -26.00
N GLU A 230 6.33 12.28 -24.95
CA GLU A 230 5.86 12.62 -23.61
C GLU A 230 6.94 13.35 -22.81
N GLU A 231 6.49 14.34 -22.02
CA GLU A 231 7.37 15.00 -21.06
C GLU A 231 8.04 13.97 -20.13
N PRO A 232 9.39 14.07 -19.94
CA PRO A 232 10.12 13.08 -19.18
C PRO A 232 9.81 13.16 -17.68
N VAL A 233 9.26 12.08 -17.12
CA VAL A 233 9.01 11.93 -15.69
C VAL A 233 9.86 10.79 -15.12
N ARG A 234 10.78 11.13 -14.19
CA ARG A 234 11.51 10.18 -13.34
C ARG A 234 10.96 10.27 -11.92
N ALA A 235 10.18 9.29 -11.50
CA ALA A 235 9.32 9.39 -10.32
C ALA A 235 10.06 9.78 -9.03
N GLN A 236 11.24 9.23 -8.75
CA GLN A 236 11.98 9.55 -7.53
C GLN A 236 12.40 11.03 -7.45
N TYR A 237 12.84 11.60 -8.57
CA TYR A 237 13.19 13.02 -8.65
C TYR A 237 11.95 13.91 -8.64
N ALA A 238 10.93 13.54 -9.41
CA ALA A 238 9.68 14.30 -9.47
C ALA A 238 9.00 14.36 -8.09
N PHE A 239 9.01 13.26 -7.32
CA PHE A 239 8.46 13.25 -5.98
C PHE A 239 9.30 14.05 -4.97
N TYR A 240 10.63 14.01 -5.10
CA TYR A 240 11.51 14.89 -4.31
C TYR A 240 11.20 16.37 -4.53
N GLU A 241 11.08 16.81 -5.78
CA GLU A 241 10.74 18.22 -6.09
C GLU A 241 9.32 18.59 -5.62
N TYR A 242 8.36 17.67 -5.74
CA TYR A 242 7.02 17.84 -5.20
C TYR A 242 7.04 18.09 -3.67
N LEU A 243 7.79 17.30 -2.92
CA LEU A 243 7.93 17.46 -1.46
C LEU A 243 8.63 18.77 -1.09
N LYS A 244 9.67 19.15 -1.83
CA LYS A 244 10.40 20.40 -1.64
C LYS A 244 9.50 21.61 -1.89
N GLY A 245 8.59 21.54 -2.86
CA GLY A 245 7.60 22.58 -3.13
C GLY A 245 6.55 22.74 -2.03
N LYS A 246 6.18 21.67 -1.33
CA LYS A 246 5.23 21.71 -0.19
C LYS A 246 5.82 22.26 1.11
N ASN A 247 7.14 22.25 1.26
CA ASN A 247 7.84 22.72 2.46
C ASN A 247 8.28 24.20 2.36
N LYS A 248 7.81 24.91 1.35
CA LYS A 248 7.92 26.37 1.20
C LYS A 248 6.59 27.03 1.54
#